data_80c840b3b35e660b1f77abb011b8879f
#
_entry.id   80c840b3b35e660b1f77abb011b8879f
#
_cell.length_a   1.000
_cell.length_b   1.000
_cell.length_c   1.000
_cell.angle_alpha   90.00
_cell.angle_beta   90.00
_cell.angle_gamma   90.00
#
_symmetry.space_group_name_H-M   'P 1'
#
loop_
_entity.id
_entity.type
_entity.pdbx_description
1 polymer ?
#
loop_
_entity_poly.entity_id
_entity_poly.type
_entity_poly.pdbx_seq_one_letter_code
_entity_poly.pdbx_strand_id
1 'polypeptide(L)'
;VIMPFLYESRQHKRSSRESLDCALALQELTAIGVDNIITFDAHDPRVQNAIPLKSFETVQPTYQFIKALLKNVPDIHMKPENMMIISPDEGAMGRAIYFGNVAGVDVGTFYKRRDYTKIVEGRNPIIAHEFLGADVSGKDVVVIDDMISSGESMIDVATELKRRNACLLYTSPSPRDAH
;
A
#
# COMPACT_ATOMS: atom_id res chain seq x y z
N VAL A 1 -10.28 4.12 21.04
CA VAL A 1 -10.60 2.92 20.26
C VAL A 1 -9.37 2.50 19.48
N ILE A 2 -9.05 1.20 19.49
CA ILE A 2 -8.01 0.63 18.64
C ILE A 2 -8.71 -0.20 17.56
N MET A 3 -8.49 0.17 16.31
CA MET A 3 -9.05 -0.49 15.13
C MET A 3 -7.87 -1.00 14.29
N PRO A 4 -7.51 -2.29 14.38
CA PRO A 4 -6.39 -2.82 13.59
C PRO A 4 -6.55 -2.62 12.08
N PHE A 5 -7.80 -2.60 11.62
CA PHE A 5 -8.16 -2.24 10.26
C PHE A 5 -9.23 -1.13 10.29
N LEU A 6 -8.97 -0.01 9.62
CA LEU A 6 -9.90 1.11 9.59
C LEU A 6 -11.11 0.81 8.69
N TYR A 7 -12.32 0.93 9.27
CA TYR A 7 -13.56 0.69 8.56
C TYR A 7 -13.67 1.57 7.31
N GLU A 8 -14.03 0.94 6.19
CA GLU A 8 -14.20 1.58 4.87
C GLU A 8 -13.06 2.54 4.49
N SER A 9 -11.81 2.19 4.84
CA SER A 9 -10.63 3.05 4.67
C SER A 9 -10.40 3.50 3.21
N ARG A 10 -10.89 2.75 2.22
CA ARG A 10 -10.82 3.10 0.79
C ARG A 10 -11.82 4.19 0.39
N GLN A 11 -12.90 4.41 1.18
CA GLN A 11 -13.90 5.45 0.99
C GLN A 11 -13.51 6.74 1.73
N HIS A 12 -12.29 7.21 1.50
CA HIS A 12 -11.69 8.38 2.12
C HIS A 12 -11.83 9.67 1.30
N LYS A 13 -12.18 9.54 0.02
CA LYS A 13 -12.43 10.66 -0.91
C LYS A 13 -13.54 10.29 -1.89
N ARG A 14 -14.19 11.32 -2.47
CA ARG A 14 -15.14 11.14 -3.56
C ARG A 14 -14.46 11.33 -4.90
N SER A 15 -14.69 10.42 -5.82
CA SER A 15 -14.35 10.55 -7.24
C SER A 15 -15.61 10.72 -8.11
N SER A 16 -16.78 10.40 -7.55
CA SER A 16 -18.09 10.51 -8.19
C SER A 16 -19.18 10.76 -7.13
N ARG A 17 -20.43 10.40 -7.43
CA ARG A 17 -21.55 10.44 -6.48
C ARG A 17 -21.52 9.24 -5.56
N GLU A 18 -20.61 9.24 -4.63
CA GLU A 18 -20.43 8.19 -3.63
C GLU A 18 -20.38 8.78 -2.22
N SER A 19 -20.62 7.96 -1.22
CA SER A 19 -20.51 8.34 0.19
C SER A 19 -19.05 8.47 0.62
N LEU A 20 -18.83 9.08 1.78
CA LEU A 20 -17.54 9.13 2.48
C LEU A 20 -17.61 8.27 3.74
N ASP A 21 -17.81 6.96 3.57
CA ASP A 21 -18.14 6.05 4.67
C ASP A 21 -17.07 6.04 5.76
N CYS A 22 -15.79 6.12 5.39
CA CYS A 22 -14.71 6.21 6.36
C CYS A 22 -14.81 7.47 7.23
N ALA A 23 -15.05 8.63 6.62
CA ALA A 23 -15.19 9.88 7.36
C ALA A 23 -16.43 9.88 8.25
N LEU A 24 -17.56 9.35 7.76
CA LEU A 24 -18.79 9.23 8.51
C LEU A 24 -18.61 8.33 9.73
N ALA A 25 -17.99 7.17 9.57
CA ALA A 25 -17.72 6.24 10.67
C ALA A 25 -16.84 6.90 11.77
N LEU A 26 -15.83 7.67 11.38
CA LEU A 26 -15.01 8.42 12.34
C LEU A 26 -15.83 9.49 13.10
N GLN A 27 -16.72 10.21 12.39
CA GLN A 27 -17.60 11.18 13.01
C GLN A 27 -18.59 10.52 13.98
N GLU A 28 -19.18 9.40 13.63
CA GLU A 28 -20.07 8.63 14.52
C GLU A 28 -19.35 8.18 15.78
N LEU A 29 -18.13 7.63 15.67
CA LEU A 29 -17.31 7.27 16.84
C LEU A 29 -17.06 8.46 17.74
N THR A 30 -16.74 9.62 17.19
CA THR A 30 -16.50 10.82 18.00
C THR A 30 -17.78 11.37 18.62
N ALA A 31 -18.92 11.24 17.94
CA ALA A 31 -20.24 11.66 18.45
C ALA A 31 -20.69 10.84 19.67
N ILE A 32 -20.30 9.56 19.74
CA ILE A 32 -20.57 8.70 20.91
C ILE A 32 -19.51 8.83 22.03
N GLY A 33 -18.57 9.77 21.90
CA GLY A 33 -17.61 10.10 22.95
C GLY A 33 -16.22 9.49 22.81
N VAL A 34 -15.85 8.97 21.65
CA VAL A 34 -14.48 8.50 21.41
C VAL A 34 -13.56 9.69 21.16
N ASP A 35 -12.50 9.81 21.97
CA ASP A 35 -11.52 10.90 21.88
C ASP A 35 -10.25 10.51 21.08
N ASN A 36 -9.90 9.23 21.11
CA ASN A 36 -8.67 8.73 20.49
C ASN A 36 -8.97 7.51 19.63
N ILE A 37 -8.53 7.54 18.38
CA ILE A 37 -8.65 6.45 17.42
C ILE A 37 -7.24 6.06 16.95
N ILE A 38 -6.88 4.78 17.09
CA ILE A 38 -5.60 4.23 16.65
C ILE A 38 -5.89 3.13 15.64
N THR A 39 -5.23 3.17 14.49
CA THR A 39 -5.32 2.14 13.45
C THR A 39 -3.93 1.78 12.92
N PHE A 40 -3.83 0.66 12.20
CA PHE A 40 -2.61 0.32 11.47
C PHE A 40 -2.76 0.68 10.00
N ASP A 41 -1.73 1.32 9.45
CA ASP A 41 -1.56 1.63 8.03
C ASP A 41 -2.85 2.07 7.33
N ALA A 42 -3.43 3.20 7.79
CA ALA A 42 -4.61 3.75 7.16
C ALA A 42 -4.38 3.98 5.66
N HIS A 43 -5.32 3.55 4.82
CA HIS A 43 -5.24 3.67 3.35
C HIS A 43 -4.89 5.10 2.92
N ASP A 44 -5.53 6.08 3.53
CA ASP A 44 -5.16 7.50 3.43
C ASP A 44 -5.25 8.16 4.81
N PRO A 45 -4.12 8.53 5.44
CA PRO A 45 -4.12 9.13 6.78
C PRO A 45 -4.81 10.51 6.82
N ARG A 46 -5.07 11.15 5.67
CA ARG A 46 -5.80 12.43 5.61
C ARG A 46 -7.26 12.30 6.01
N VAL A 47 -7.81 11.09 6.15
CA VAL A 47 -9.14 10.87 6.69
C VAL A 47 -9.31 11.45 8.10
N GLN A 48 -8.23 11.65 8.85
CA GLN A 48 -8.22 12.38 10.14
C GLN A 48 -8.82 13.79 10.05
N ASN A 49 -8.80 14.42 8.86
CA ASN A 49 -9.40 15.73 8.65
C ASN A 49 -10.92 15.74 8.86
N ALA A 50 -11.58 14.57 8.88
CA ALA A 50 -13.00 14.46 9.21
C ALA A 50 -13.30 14.71 10.69
N ILE A 51 -12.29 14.58 11.57
CA ILE A 51 -12.42 14.71 13.04
C ILE A 51 -11.32 15.62 13.63
N PRO A 52 -11.24 16.90 13.21
CA PRO A 52 -10.09 17.77 13.49
C PRO A 52 -9.89 18.10 14.97
N LEU A 53 -10.87 17.84 15.81
CA LEU A 53 -10.82 18.10 17.27
C LEU A 53 -10.52 16.84 18.09
N LYS A 54 -10.25 15.71 17.46
CA LYS A 54 -10.00 14.42 18.11
C LYS A 54 -8.66 13.84 17.64
N SER A 55 -8.10 12.94 18.44
CA SER A 55 -6.85 12.26 18.10
C SER A 55 -7.10 11.11 17.12
N PHE A 56 -6.27 11.05 16.08
CA PHE A 56 -6.21 9.95 15.13
C PHE A 56 -4.76 9.58 14.87
N GLU A 57 -4.41 8.34 15.12
CA GLU A 57 -3.06 7.82 14.93
C GLU A 57 -3.08 6.64 13.96
N THR A 58 -2.21 6.68 12.96
CA THR A 58 -1.95 5.55 12.08
C THR A 58 -0.55 5.00 12.35
N VAL A 59 -0.49 3.76 12.82
CA VAL A 59 0.76 3.09 13.18
C VAL A 59 1.28 2.35 11.96
N GLN A 60 2.53 2.64 11.55
CA GLN A 60 3.17 1.95 10.44
C GLN A 60 3.71 0.58 10.89
N PRO A 61 3.29 -0.53 10.28
CA PRO A 61 3.73 -1.88 10.65
C PRO A 61 5.12 -2.25 10.13
N THR A 62 5.83 -1.32 9.50
CA THR A 62 7.11 -1.52 8.80
C THR A 62 8.13 -2.28 9.63
N TYR A 63 8.31 -1.92 10.91
CA TYR A 63 9.26 -2.63 11.79
C TYR A 63 8.92 -4.11 11.94
N GLN A 64 7.65 -4.43 12.11
CA GLN A 64 7.20 -5.82 12.26
C GLN A 64 7.37 -6.60 10.96
N PHE A 65 7.15 -5.98 9.81
CA PHE A 65 7.38 -6.61 8.51
C PHE A 65 8.86 -6.87 8.27
N ILE A 66 9.75 -5.92 8.54
CA ILE A 66 11.20 -6.11 8.44
C ILE A 66 11.64 -7.26 9.32
N LYS A 67 11.18 -7.28 10.59
CA LYS A 67 11.49 -8.37 11.52
C LYS A 67 11.00 -9.72 11.04
N ALA A 68 9.80 -9.77 10.46
CA ALA A 68 9.22 -10.99 9.91
C ALA A 68 10.00 -11.49 8.67
N LEU A 69 10.38 -10.59 7.77
CA LEU A 69 11.21 -10.90 6.60
C LEU A 69 12.56 -11.49 7.03
N LEU A 70 13.29 -10.81 7.90
CA LEU A 70 14.59 -11.29 8.40
C LEU A 70 14.50 -12.65 9.13
N LYS A 71 13.38 -12.93 9.79
CA LYS A 71 13.17 -14.20 10.51
C LYS A 71 12.81 -15.35 9.58
N ASN A 72 11.98 -15.09 8.56
CA ASN A 72 11.37 -16.16 7.77
C ASN A 72 12.02 -16.36 6.40
N VAL A 73 12.88 -15.43 5.99
CA VAL A 73 13.60 -15.47 4.70
C VAL A 73 15.09 -15.39 4.97
N PRO A 74 15.76 -16.54 5.23
CA PRO A 74 17.16 -16.57 5.68
C PRO A 74 18.15 -15.92 4.70
N ASP A 75 17.85 -16.00 3.40
CA ASP A 75 18.74 -15.53 2.33
C ASP A 75 18.46 -14.07 1.90
N ILE A 76 17.55 -13.38 2.60
CA ILE A 76 17.25 -11.99 2.27
C ILE A 76 18.33 -11.06 2.82
N HIS A 77 18.88 -10.22 1.94
CA HIS A 77 19.90 -9.25 2.30
C HIS A 77 19.37 -7.84 2.08
N MET A 78 19.01 -7.16 3.18
CA MET A 78 18.53 -5.77 3.14
C MET A 78 19.66 -4.79 2.90
N LYS A 79 20.17 -4.77 1.66
CA LYS A 79 21.20 -3.85 1.19
C LYS A 79 20.79 -3.25 -0.15
N PRO A 80 21.16 -1.99 -0.46
CA PRO A 80 20.76 -1.31 -1.69
C PRO A 80 21.15 -2.06 -2.98
N GLU A 81 22.29 -2.76 -2.95
CA GLU A 81 22.76 -3.56 -4.07
C GLU A 81 21.93 -4.83 -4.32
N ASN A 82 21.28 -5.37 -3.28
CA ASN A 82 20.63 -6.67 -3.34
C ASN A 82 19.10 -6.60 -3.29
N MET A 83 18.55 -5.48 -2.81
CA MET A 83 17.12 -5.37 -2.52
C MET A 83 16.53 -4.05 -2.99
N MET A 84 15.25 -4.07 -3.36
CA MET A 84 14.46 -2.89 -3.64
C MET A 84 13.04 -3.03 -3.10
N ILE A 85 12.48 -1.93 -2.60
CA ILE A 85 11.07 -1.85 -2.24
C ILE A 85 10.28 -1.34 -3.44
N ILE A 86 9.14 -1.98 -3.72
CA ILE A 86 8.31 -1.65 -4.87
C ILE A 86 6.92 -1.22 -4.41
N SER A 87 6.50 -0.05 -4.89
CA SER A 87 5.12 0.39 -4.81
C SER A 87 4.34 -0.16 -6.02
N PRO A 88 3.21 -0.87 -5.81
CA PRO A 88 2.42 -1.40 -6.92
C PRO A 88 1.70 -0.32 -7.73
N ASP A 89 1.51 0.87 -7.16
CA ASP A 89 0.93 2.05 -7.81
C ASP A 89 1.26 3.34 -7.04
N GLU A 90 0.71 4.46 -7.52
CA GLU A 90 0.92 5.79 -6.92
C GLU A 90 0.37 5.89 -5.48
N GLY A 91 -0.72 5.16 -5.16
CA GLY A 91 -1.37 5.20 -3.85
C GLY A 91 -0.50 4.63 -2.74
N ALA A 92 0.26 3.58 -3.03
CA ALA A 92 1.14 2.92 -2.07
C ALA A 92 2.53 3.57 -1.94
N MET A 93 2.85 4.60 -2.76
CA MET A 93 4.19 5.19 -2.83
C MET A 93 4.68 5.74 -1.49
N GLY A 94 3.82 6.40 -0.74
CA GLY A 94 4.18 6.97 0.57
C GLY A 94 4.67 5.90 1.56
N ARG A 95 3.94 4.76 1.63
CA ARG A 95 4.34 3.64 2.52
C ARG A 95 5.58 2.92 2.01
N ALA A 96 5.74 2.78 0.69
CA ALA A 96 6.95 2.20 0.10
C ALA A 96 8.19 3.05 0.40
N ILE A 97 8.09 4.38 0.29
CA ILE A 97 9.17 5.31 0.66
C ILE A 97 9.51 5.19 2.15
N TYR A 98 8.50 5.15 3.01
CA TYR A 98 8.74 5.00 4.45
C TYR A 98 9.48 3.68 4.75
N PHE A 99 9.03 2.58 4.15
CA PHE A 99 9.68 1.28 4.31
C PHE A 99 11.13 1.28 3.78
N GLY A 100 11.33 1.80 2.56
CA GLY A 100 12.65 1.90 1.95
C GLY A 100 13.63 2.72 2.80
N ASN A 101 13.17 3.85 3.34
CA ASN A 101 13.99 4.68 4.24
C ASN A 101 14.38 3.95 5.53
N VAL A 102 13.45 3.21 6.14
CA VAL A 102 13.73 2.43 7.36
C VAL A 102 14.68 1.26 7.05
N ALA A 103 14.49 0.59 5.92
CA ALA A 103 15.34 -0.54 5.50
C ALA A 103 16.68 -0.09 4.89
N GLY A 104 16.82 1.18 4.51
CA GLY A 104 18.03 1.72 3.87
C GLY A 104 18.22 1.21 2.44
N VAL A 105 17.13 0.99 1.67
CA VAL A 105 17.16 0.45 0.32
C VAL A 105 16.38 1.35 -0.65
N ASP A 106 16.66 1.19 -1.96
CA ASP A 106 16.00 1.94 -3.02
C ASP A 106 14.51 1.61 -3.14
N VAL A 107 13.75 2.55 -3.70
CA VAL A 107 12.31 2.40 -3.95
C VAL A 107 12.03 2.59 -5.44
N GLY A 108 11.20 1.69 -5.99
CA GLY A 108 10.63 1.82 -7.31
C GLY A 108 9.10 1.82 -7.26
N THR A 109 8.46 2.24 -8.33
CA THR A 109 6.99 2.26 -8.42
C THR A 109 6.51 1.88 -9.79
N PHE A 110 5.29 1.33 -9.83
CA PHE A 110 4.56 1.13 -11.06
C PHE A 110 3.58 2.26 -11.29
N TYR A 111 3.52 2.71 -12.53
CA TYR A 111 2.56 3.68 -13.02
C TYR A 111 1.59 2.99 -13.97
N LYS A 112 0.29 3.10 -13.68
CA LYS A 112 -0.78 2.55 -14.53
C LYS A 112 -1.15 3.57 -15.61
N ARG A 113 -0.58 3.46 -16.80
CA ARG A 113 -0.96 4.27 -17.94
C ARG A 113 -2.31 3.83 -18.49
N ARG A 114 -3.29 4.74 -18.52
CA ARG A 114 -4.65 4.49 -19.00
C ARG A 114 -4.84 5.07 -20.39
N ASP A 115 -5.63 4.38 -21.22
CA ASP A 115 -6.09 4.92 -22.50
C ASP A 115 -7.34 5.79 -22.26
N TYR A 116 -7.14 7.08 -22.21
CA TYR A 116 -8.25 8.03 -22.05
C TYR A 116 -9.06 8.25 -23.32
N THR A 117 -8.67 7.64 -24.45
CA THR A 117 -9.43 7.71 -25.71
C THR A 117 -10.53 6.66 -25.79
N LYS A 118 -10.51 5.66 -24.91
CA LYS A 118 -11.46 4.55 -24.89
C LYS A 118 -12.11 4.42 -23.51
N ILE A 119 -13.37 4.02 -23.53
CA ILE A 119 -14.12 3.64 -22.31
C ILE A 119 -14.61 2.21 -22.54
N VAL A 120 -14.18 1.30 -21.66
CA VAL A 120 -14.63 -0.12 -21.64
C VAL A 120 -15.23 -0.36 -20.27
N GLU A 121 -16.49 -0.80 -20.24
CA GLU A 121 -17.26 -1.04 -18.99
C GLU A 121 -17.23 0.16 -18.00
N GLY A 122 -17.32 1.39 -18.54
CA GLY A 122 -17.33 2.60 -17.74
C GLY A 122 -15.97 3.04 -17.19
N ARG A 123 -14.87 2.39 -17.61
CA ARG A 123 -13.50 2.72 -17.18
C ARG A 123 -12.56 2.88 -18.36
N ASN A 124 -11.53 3.70 -18.18
CA ASN A 124 -10.44 3.78 -19.15
C ASN A 124 -9.53 2.54 -18.99
N PRO A 125 -9.33 1.74 -20.04
CA PRO A 125 -8.51 0.54 -19.95
C PRO A 125 -7.04 0.89 -19.64
N ILE A 126 -6.40 0.04 -18.86
CA ILE A 126 -4.96 0.13 -18.60
C ILE A 126 -4.23 -0.40 -19.84
N ILE A 127 -3.35 0.41 -20.43
CA ILE A 127 -2.58 0.04 -21.64
C ILE A 127 -1.14 -0.35 -21.34
N ALA A 128 -0.60 0.07 -20.23
CA ALA A 128 0.74 -0.31 -19.78
C ALA A 128 0.90 -0.14 -18.27
N HIS A 129 1.72 -1.02 -17.69
CA HIS A 129 2.32 -0.86 -16.38
C HIS A 129 3.76 -0.41 -16.60
N GLU A 130 4.04 0.88 -16.44
CA GLU A 130 5.39 1.42 -16.58
C GLU A 130 6.09 1.40 -15.23
N PHE A 131 7.29 0.84 -15.19
CA PHE A 131 8.11 0.83 -13.99
C PHE A 131 9.01 2.06 -13.97
N LEU A 132 9.00 2.76 -12.85
CA LEU A 132 9.84 3.92 -12.56
C LEU A 132 10.75 3.59 -11.36
N GLY A 133 12.04 3.50 -11.61
CA GLY A 133 13.04 3.17 -10.58
C GLY A 133 14.35 2.69 -11.20
N ALA A 134 15.30 2.36 -10.34
CA ALA A 134 16.55 1.74 -10.75
C ALA A 134 16.32 0.30 -11.25
N ASP A 135 17.31 -0.29 -11.90
CA ASP A 135 17.23 -1.67 -12.39
C ASP A 135 16.99 -2.66 -11.25
N VAL A 136 16.03 -3.54 -11.43
CA VAL A 136 15.65 -4.61 -10.48
C VAL A 136 16.29 -5.96 -10.80
N SER A 137 17.06 -6.03 -11.91
CA SER A 137 17.66 -7.28 -12.34
C SER A 137 18.59 -7.85 -11.28
N GLY A 138 18.36 -9.11 -10.91
CA GLY A 138 19.11 -9.82 -9.87
C GLY A 138 18.84 -9.37 -8.43
N LYS A 139 17.97 -8.38 -8.22
CA LYS A 139 17.61 -7.93 -6.86
C LYS A 139 16.42 -8.72 -6.31
N ASP A 140 16.41 -8.86 -5.00
CA ASP A 140 15.22 -9.24 -4.25
C ASP A 140 14.27 -8.04 -4.17
N VAL A 141 13.00 -8.25 -4.40
CA VAL A 141 12.00 -7.18 -4.36
C VAL A 141 10.90 -7.48 -3.37
N VAL A 142 10.52 -6.45 -2.62
CA VAL A 142 9.38 -6.50 -1.70
C VAL A 142 8.35 -5.49 -2.17
N VAL A 143 7.17 -5.97 -2.53
CA VAL A 143 6.04 -5.13 -2.94
C VAL A 143 5.21 -4.78 -1.71
N ILE A 144 5.01 -3.49 -1.45
CA ILE A 144 4.32 -2.99 -0.26
C ILE A 144 3.02 -2.31 -0.65
N ASP A 145 1.92 -2.78 -0.04
CA ASP A 145 0.60 -2.15 -0.12
C ASP A 145 -0.13 -2.29 1.23
N ASP A 146 -1.22 -1.53 1.44
CA ASP A 146 -2.05 -1.64 2.67
C ASP A 146 -3.01 -2.82 2.62
N MET A 147 -3.43 -3.23 1.42
CA MET A 147 -4.29 -4.41 1.27
C MET A 147 -4.17 -5.06 -0.10
N ILE A 148 -4.38 -6.36 -0.13
CA ILE A 148 -4.57 -7.13 -1.35
C ILE A 148 -6.07 -7.48 -1.44
N SER A 149 -6.76 -6.98 -2.47
CA SER A 149 -8.19 -7.25 -2.68
C SER A 149 -8.38 -8.47 -3.59
N SER A 150 -8.47 -8.28 -4.92
CA SER A 150 -8.56 -9.37 -5.90
C SER A 150 -7.23 -10.07 -6.17
N GLY A 151 -6.13 -9.41 -5.87
CA GLY A 151 -4.78 -9.89 -6.20
C GLY A 151 -4.31 -9.56 -7.62
N GLU A 152 -5.21 -9.12 -8.52
CA GLU A 152 -4.85 -8.84 -9.93
C GLU A 152 -3.68 -7.87 -10.06
N SER A 153 -3.73 -6.74 -9.35
CA SER A 153 -2.64 -5.76 -9.38
C SER A 153 -1.30 -6.35 -8.92
N MET A 154 -1.33 -7.24 -7.92
CA MET A 154 -0.12 -7.90 -7.43
C MET A 154 0.43 -8.91 -8.44
N ILE A 155 -0.45 -9.64 -9.12
CA ILE A 155 -0.06 -10.60 -10.17
C ILE A 155 0.57 -9.86 -11.36
N ASP A 156 -0.03 -8.74 -11.79
CA ASP A 156 0.49 -7.91 -12.87
C ASP A 156 1.88 -7.37 -12.54
N VAL A 157 2.04 -6.79 -11.35
CA VAL A 157 3.32 -6.28 -10.85
C VAL A 157 4.36 -7.40 -10.76
N ALA A 158 3.99 -8.56 -10.20
CA ALA A 158 4.87 -9.70 -10.08
C ALA A 158 5.33 -10.22 -11.46
N THR A 159 4.43 -10.30 -12.42
CA THR A 159 4.72 -10.72 -13.79
C THR A 159 5.73 -9.77 -14.45
N GLU A 160 5.51 -8.47 -14.32
CA GLU A 160 6.41 -7.48 -14.91
C GLU A 160 7.79 -7.46 -14.21
N LEU A 161 7.85 -7.62 -12.89
CA LEU A 161 9.11 -7.73 -12.15
C LEU A 161 9.90 -8.97 -12.56
N LYS A 162 9.24 -10.11 -12.77
CA LYS A 162 9.88 -11.31 -13.28
C LYS A 162 10.41 -11.14 -14.71
N ARG A 163 9.68 -10.43 -15.58
CA ARG A 163 10.19 -10.05 -16.92
C ARG A 163 11.45 -9.21 -16.87
N ARG A 164 11.62 -8.41 -15.80
CA ARG A 164 12.81 -7.58 -15.52
C ARG A 164 13.90 -8.33 -14.78
N ASN A 165 13.79 -9.65 -14.68
CA ASN A 165 14.75 -10.54 -14.00
C ASN A 165 14.94 -10.24 -12.51
N ALA A 166 13.91 -9.76 -11.81
CA ALA A 166 13.94 -9.73 -10.34
C ALA A 166 14.13 -11.15 -9.79
N CYS A 167 14.99 -11.29 -8.78
CA CYS A 167 15.37 -12.60 -8.24
C CYS A 167 14.23 -13.19 -7.39
N LEU A 168 14.06 -12.72 -6.19
CA LEU A 168 12.97 -13.09 -5.29
C LEU A 168 11.91 -12.01 -5.26
N LEU A 169 10.66 -12.41 -5.08
CA LEU A 169 9.53 -11.52 -5.03
C LEU A 169 8.70 -11.81 -3.78
N TYR A 170 8.54 -10.78 -2.94
CA TYR A 170 7.71 -10.84 -1.75
C TYR A 170 6.65 -9.75 -1.80
N THR A 171 5.49 -10.02 -1.19
CA THR A 171 4.44 -9.02 -0.98
C THR A 171 4.17 -8.88 0.51
N SER A 172 3.75 -7.69 0.94
CA SER A 172 3.23 -7.54 2.29
C SER A 172 1.94 -8.35 2.43
N PRO A 173 1.74 -9.06 3.56
CA PRO A 173 0.49 -9.79 3.78
C PRO A 173 -0.66 -8.80 3.92
N SER A 174 -1.81 -9.13 3.31
CA SER A 174 -3.06 -8.42 3.55
C SER A 174 -3.62 -8.81 4.91
N PRO A 175 -4.30 -7.90 5.65
CA PRO A 175 -5.07 -8.27 6.83
C PRO A 175 -6.15 -9.32 6.58
N ARG A 176 -6.56 -9.52 5.32
CA ARG A 176 -7.51 -10.57 4.92
C ARG A 176 -6.88 -11.96 4.76
N ASP A 177 -5.56 -12.03 4.65
CA ASP A 177 -4.82 -13.30 4.49
C ASP A 177 -4.45 -13.95 5.83
N ALA A 178 -4.82 -13.32 6.93
CA ALA A 178 -4.59 -13.80 8.29
C ALA A 178 -5.72 -14.76 8.74
N HIS A 179 -5.90 -15.89 8.02
CA HIS A 179 -6.75 -17.01 8.42
C HIS A 179 -5.95 -18.29 8.56
#